data_335b0847032d234043141bd87f42da1f
#
_entry.id   335b0847032d234043141bd87f42da1f
#
_cell.length_a   1.000
_cell.length_b   1.000
_cell.length_c   1.000
_cell.angle_alpha   90.00
_cell.angle_beta   90.00
_cell.angle_gamma   90.00
#
_symmetry.space_group_name_H-M   'P 1'
#
loop_
_entity.id
_entity.type
_entity.pdbx_description
1 polymer ?
#
loop_
_entity_poly.entity_id
_entity_poly.type
_entity_poly.pdbx_seq_one_letter_code
_entity_poly.pdbx_strand_id
1 'polypeptide(L)'
;MAIKFLNDGDFPDNAKIRLGDANDLEIYHDGTDSTIENKTGDFIISNNANDKDIIFKSDTGGGGLATYFRLDGSEVRCLFSVNAEFSDNVKAKFGSSDDLEIYHNGSNSIIEDTGTGDLVLKFSNDLLIEGQDGANLINCNEGNSVQLYYNGSEKLET
;
A
#
# COMPACT_ATOMS: atom_id res chain seq x y z
N MET A 1 29.64 -30.61 -0.94
CA MET A 1 30.77 -29.82 -0.38
C MET A 1 30.27 -28.41 -0.17
N ALA A 2 30.39 -27.83 1.02
CA ALA A 2 29.98 -26.44 1.26
C ALA A 2 31.12 -25.49 0.88
N ILE A 3 30.82 -24.42 0.15
CA ILE A 3 31.75 -23.30 -0.06
C ILE A 3 31.70 -22.45 1.20
N LYS A 4 32.83 -22.30 1.89
CA LYS A 4 32.94 -21.47 3.09
C LYS A 4 33.88 -20.32 2.78
N PHE A 5 33.33 -19.10 2.79
CA PHE A 5 34.15 -17.89 2.78
C PHE A 5 34.64 -17.63 4.20
N LEU A 6 35.95 -17.56 4.42
CA LEU A 6 36.57 -17.27 5.73
C LEU A 6 36.72 -15.76 5.97
N ASN A 7 36.64 -14.98 4.91
CA ASN A 7 36.64 -13.51 4.88
C ASN A 7 35.56 -13.04 3.90
N ASP A 8 35.45 -11.72 3.71
CA ASP A 8 34.51 -11.13 2.77
C ASP A 8 34.79 -11.63 1.33
N GLY A 9 33.72 -11.96 0.61
CA GLY A 9 33.79 -12.24 -0.83
C GLY A 9 33.70 -10.93 -1.60
N ASP A 10 34.72 -10.56 -2.33
CA ASP A 10 34.74 -9.38 -3.19
C ASP A 10 34.38 -9.77 -4.62
N PHE A 11 33.29 -9.22 -5.13
CA PHE A 11 32.78 -9.49 -6.48
C PHE A 11 32.79 -8.15 -7.26
N PRO A 12 33.62 -8.02 -8.32
CA PRO A 12 33.63 -6.83 -9.14
C PRO A 12 32.31 -6.63 -9.88
N ASP A 13 32.08 -5.44 -10.42
CA ASP A 13 30.91 -5.12 -11.24
C ASP A 13 30.69 -6.16 -12.34
N ASN A 14 29.44 -6.49 -12.56
CA ASN A 14 28.99 -7.52 -13.50
C ASN A 14 29.36 -8.98 -13.15
N ALA A 15 30.09 -9.20 -12.05
CA ALA A 15 30.23 -10.55 -11.52
C ALA A 15 28.95 -11.00 -10.83
N LYS A 16 28.51 -12.23 -11.09
CA LYS A 16 27.21 -12.73 -10.60
C LYS A 16 27.39 -13.92 -9.66
N ILE A 17 26.66 -13.89 -8.54
CA ILE A 17 26.37 -15.11 -7.78
C ILE A 17 25.18 -15.77 -8.47
N ARG A 18 25.33 -17.03 -8.90
CA ARG A 18 24.31 -17.80 -9.61
C ARG A 18 23.92 -19.03 -8.82
N LEU A 19 22.63 -19.26 -8.73
CA LEU A 19 22.04 -20.40 -8.06
C LEU A 19 21.06 -21.11 -9.01
N GLY A 20 20.98 -22.43 -8.91
CA GLY A 20 20.22 -23.29 -9.81
C GLY A 20 21.00 -23.68 -11.08
N ASP A 21 20.66 -24.84 -11.68
CA ASP A 21 21.38 -25.41 -12.84
C ASP A 21 21.29 -24.53 -14.10
N ALA A 22 20.20 -23.77 -14.25
CA ALA A 22 19.97 -22.84 -15.35
C ALA A 22 20.25 -21.37 -14.97
N ASN A 23 20.97 -21.11 -13.87
CA ASN A 23 21.16 -19.78 -13.30
C ASN A 23 19.82 -19.11 -12.94
N ASP A 24 18.96 -19.83 -12.23
CA ASP A 24 17.58 -19.46 -11.94
C ASP A 24 17.47 -18.24 -11.02
N LEU A 25 18.43 -18.06 -10.10
CA LEU A 25 18.56 -16.85 -9.27
C LEU A 25 19.95 -16.24 -9.49
N GLU A 26 19.99 -14.94 -9.77
CA GLU A 26 21.22 -14.15 -9.88
C GLU A 26 21.22 -12.99 -8.89
N ILE A 27 22.38 -12.72 -8.28
CA ILE A 27 22.62 -11.55 -7.43
C ILE A 27 23.89 -10.87 -7.95
N TYR A 28 23.81 -9.58 -8.26
CA TYR A 28 24.95 -8.84 -8.82
C TYR A 28 24.80 -7.33 -8.69
N HIS A 29 25.89 -6.59 -8.91
CA HIS A 29 25.93 -5.15 -9.13
C HIS A 29 26.51 -4.89 -10.51
N ASP A 30 25.91 -3.98 -11.29
CA ASP A 30 26.31 -3.72 -12.67
C ASP A 30 27.22 -2.49 -12.86
N GLY A 31 27.61 -1.86 -11.75
CA GLY A 31 28.35 -0.60 -11.71
C GLY A 31 27.43 0.60 -11.39
N THR A 32 26.13 0.40 -11.37
CA THR A 32 25.11 1.40 -11.04
C THR A 32 24.08 0.83 -10.08
N ASP A 33 23.49 -0.32 -10.42
CA ASP A 33 22.37 -0.91 -9.69
C ASP A 33 22.72 -2.29 -9.11
N SER A 34 22.17 -2.57 -7.94
CA SER A 34 22.22 -3.90 -7.30
C SER A 34 20.92 -4.66 -7.58
N THR A 35 21.04 -5.86 -8.10
CA THR A 35 19.92 -6.68 -8.57
C THR A 35 19.89 -8.04 -7.90
N ILE A 36 18.69 -8.48 -7.50
CA ILE A 36 18.35 -9.88 -7.20
C ILE A 36 17.30 -10.30 -8.23
N GLU A 37 17.67 -11.20 -9.15
CA GLU A 37 16.83 -11.62 -10.28
C GLU A 37 16.46 -13.09 -10.14
N ASN A 38 15.17 -13.40 -9.97
CA ASN A 38 14.62 -14.76 -10.04
C ASN A 38 13.99 -14.99 -11.41
N LYS A 39 14.40 -16.06 -12.11
CA LYS A 39 13.99 -16.35 -13.49
C LYS A 39 12.95 -17.47 -13.59
N THR A 40 12.80 -18.27 -12.54
CA THR A 40 11.90 -19.43 -12.55
C THR A 40 11.22 -19.58 -11.19
N GLY A 41 9.94 -19.94 -11.19
CA GLY A 41 9.15 -20.13 -9.96
C GLY A 41 8.94 -18.86 -9.15
N ASP A 42 8.50 -19.00 -7.91
CA ASP A 42 8.25 -17.90 -7.00
C ASP A 42 9.53 -17.39 -6.34
N PHE A 43 9.62 -16.09 -6.11
CA PHE A 43 10.66 -15.48 -5.30
C PHE A 43 10.12 -15.20 -3.89
N ILE A 44 10.54 -16.01 -2.91
CA ILE A 44 10.02 -15.96 -1.54
C ILE A 44 11.02 -15.27 -0.63
N ILE A 45 10.59 -14.19 0.03
CA ILE A 45 11.31 -13.54 1.13
C ILE A 45 10.53 -13.80 2.41
N SER A 46 11.11 -14.54 3.36
CA SER A 46 10.46 -14.90 4.62
C SER A 46 11.34 -14.62 5.82
N ASN A 47 10.73 -14.16 6.91
CA ASN A 47 11.36 -14.05 8.21
C ASN A 47 10.62 -14.95 9.20
N ASN A 48 11.30 -16.02 9.66
CA ASN A 48 10.71 -17.01 10.57
C ASN A 48 10.99 -16.71 12.06
N ALA A 49 11.66 -15.60 12.37
CA ALA A 49 11.90 -15.22 13.75
C ALA A 49 10.61 -14.69 14.39
N ASN A 50 10.30 -15.17 15.62
CA ASN A 50 9.08 -14.78 16.33
C ASN A 50 9.02 -13.27 16.56
N ASP A 51 7.86 -12.65 16.26
CA ASP A 51 7.60 -11.21 16.44
C ASP A 51 8.60 -10.28 15.71
N LYS A 52 9.19 -10.74 14.59
CA LYS A 52 10.10 -9.95 13.77
C LYS A 52 9.52 -9.65 12.39
N ASP A 53 9.92 -8.50 11.85
CA ASP A 53 9.38 -7.92 10.66
C ASP A 53 10.25 -8.19 9.42
N ILE A 54 9.65 -8.09 8.24
CA ILE A 54 10.36 -7.79 6.99
C ILE A 54 10.16 -6.30 6.73
N ILE A 55 11.26 -5.53 6.66
CA ILE A 55 11.22 -4.06 6.62
C ILE A 55 11.85 -3.56 5.33
N PHE A 56 11.12 -2.72 4.61
CA PHE A 56 11.58 -2.04 3.39
C PHE A 56 11.89 -0.57 3.69
N LYS A 57 13.13 -0.17 3.43
CA LYS A 57 13.64 1.18 3.67
C LYS A 57 14.26 1.76 2.42
N SER A 58 14.15 3.07 2.28
CA SER A 58 14.85 3.82 1.24
C SER A 58 15.24 5.20 1.77
N ASP A 59 16.02 5.93 0.98
CA ASP A 59 16.39 7.30 1.26
C ASP A 59 15.17 8.22 1.35
N THR A 60 15.30 9.27 2.18
CA THR A 60 14.27 10.30 2.36
C THR A 60 14.36 11.46 1.37
N GLY A 61 15.31 11.40 0.41
CA GLY A 61 15.67 12.51 -0.47
C GLY A 61 16.63 13.53 0.15
N GLY A 62 16.97 13.37 1.44
CA GLY A 62 17.87 14.24 2.18
C GLY A 62 19.04 13.52 2.87
N GLY A 63 19.33 12.27 2.47
CA GLY A 63 20.45 11.47 2.99
C GLY A 63 20.13 10.68 4.26
N GLY A 64 18.87 10.60 4.68
CA GLY A 64 18.40 9.74 5.76
C GLY A 64 17.68 8.50 5.25
N LEU A 65 17.49 7.49 6.10
CA LEU A 65 16.68 6.28 5.80
C LEU A 65 15.32 6.34 6.49
N ALA A 66 14.24 6.11 5.72
CA ALA A 66 12.90 5.90 6.26
C ALA A 66 12.41 4.49 5.98
N THR A 67 11.54 3.98 6.85
CA THR A 67 10.73 2.80 6.56
C THR A 67 9.57 3.23 5.67
N TYR A 68 9.43 2.60 4.52
CA TYR A 68 8.32 2.85 3.61
C TYR A 68 7.14 1.92 3.93
N PHE A 69 7.41 0.61 4.02
CA PHE A 69 6.43 -0.35 4.52
C PHE A 69 7.11 -1.54 5.20
N ARG A 70 6.35 -2.28 5.98
CA ARG A 70 6.82 -3.51 6.61
C ARG A 70 5.70 -4.55 6.70
N LEU A 71 6.09 -5.81 6.69
CA LEU A 71 5.27 -6.91 7.15
C LEU A 71 5.55 -7.06 8.65
N ASP A 72 4.58 -6.70 9.47
CA ASP A 72 4.67 -6.68 10.92
C ASP A 72 4.32 -8.08 11.47
N GLY A 73 5.33 -8.79 11.97
CA GLY A 73 5.17 -10.17 12.44
C GLY A 73 4.43 -10.28 13.77
N SER A 74 4.43 -9.23 14.59
CA SER A 74 3.74 -9.24 15.89
C SER A 74 2.23 -8.98 15.74
N GLU A 75 1.85 -8.11 14.80
CA GLU A 75 0.46 -7.67 14.59
C GLU A 75 -0.22 -8.30 13.34
N VAL A 76 0.54 -9.15 12.61
CA VAL A 76 0.08 -9.86 11.40
C VAL A 76 -0.57 -8.90 10.39
N ARG A 77 0.13 -7.82 10.04
CA ARG A 77 -0.36 -6.77 9.13
C ARG A 77 0.72 -6.23 8.21
N CYS A 78 0.32 -5.64 7.10
CA CYS A 78 1.16 -4.77 6.29
C CYS A 78 0.98 -3.32 6.76
N LEU A 79 2.05 -2.65 7.18
CA LEU A 79 2.03 -1.27 7.66
C LEU A 79 2.79 -0.37 6.69
N PHE A 80 2.10 0.61 6.13
CA PHE A 80 2.69 1.72 5.38
C PHE A 80 3.04 2.86 6.34
N SER A 81 4.28 3.31 6.34
CA SER A 81 4.76 4.42 7.19
C SER A 81 4.86 5.74 6.44
N VAL A 82 4.60 5.72 5.15
CA VAL A 82 4.50 6.87 4.24
C VAL A 82 3.22 6.72 3.41
N ASN A 83 2.88 7.74 2.63
CA ASN A 83 1.72 7.67 1.75
C ASN A 83 1.87 6.54 0.73
N ALA A 84 0.81 5.76 0.54
CA ALA A 84 0.66 4.88 -0.61
C ALA A 84 -0.06 5.67 -1.71
N GLU A 85 0.62 5.90 -2.84
CA GLU A 85 0.06 6.60 -4.00
C GLU A 85 -0.40 5.59 -5.04
N PHE A 86 -1.62 5.77 -5.50
CA PHE A 86 -2.23 5.00 -6.57
C PHE A 86 -2.41 5.92 -7.78
N SER A 87 -1.77 5.60 -8.89
CA SER A 87 -1.92 6.35 -10.14
C SER A 87 -3.35 6.26 -10.69
N ASP A 88 -3.71 7.15 -11.61
CA ASP A 88 -5.02 7.11 -12.28
C ASP A 88 -5.34 5.73 -12.82
N ASN A 89 -6.56 5.30 -12.61
CA ASN A 89 -7.10 3.98 -12.96
C ASN A 89 -6.51 2.78 -12.19
N VAL A 90 -5.57 3.02 -11.25
CA VAL A 90 -5.13 1.98 -10.30
C VAL A 90 -6.08 1.96 -9.11
N LYS A 91 -6.61 0.79 -8.78
CA LYS A 91 -7.67 0.61 -7.78
C LYS A 91 -7.15 0.00 -6.49
N ALA A 92 -7.53 0.56 -5.35
CA ALA A 92 -7.50 -0.16 -4.08
C ALA A 92 -8.74 -1.07 -4.05
N LYS A 93 -8.53 -2.39 -3.97
CA LYS A 93 -9.59 -3.41 -4.06
C LYS A 93 -9.75 -4.15 -2.75
N PHE A 94 -10.99 -4.43 -2.37
CA PHE A 94 -11.34 -5.14 -1.15
C PHE A 94 -12.37 -6.25 -1.46
N GLY A 95 -12.27 -7.36 -0.71
CA GLY A 95 -13.07 -8.55 -0.95
C GLY A 95 -12.41 -9.50 -1.95
N SER A 96 -12.79 -10.80 -1.90
CA SER A 96 -12.20 -11.85 -2.74
C SER A 96 -12.57 -11.75 -4.22
N SER A 97 -13.63 -10.99 -4.53
CA SER A 97 -14.14 -10.77 -5.89
C SER A 97 -14.06 -9.30 -6.29
N ASP A 98 -13.14 -8.53 -5.65
CA ASP A 98 -12.99 -7.09 -5.88
C ASP A 98 -14.30 -6.32 -5.60
N ASP A 99 -15.02 -6.70 -4.53
CA ASP A 99 -16.39 -6.25 -4.25
C ASP A 99 -16.48 -4.73 -3.96
N LEU A 100 -15.44 -4.14 -3.35
CA LEU A 100 -15.34 -2.69 -3.14
C LEU A 100 -14.06 -2.16 -3.79
N GLU A 101 -14.17 -1.10 -4.59
CA GLU A 101 -13.06 -0.44 -5.26
C GLU A 101 -13.02 1.05 -4.91
N ILE A 102 -11.82 1.59 -4.66
CA ILE A 102 -11.57 3.02 -4.44
C ILE A 102 -10.46 3.46 -5.39
N TYR A 103 -10.73 4.47 -6.22
CA TYR A 103 -9.78 4.93 -7.24
C TYR A 103 -10.08 6.32 -7.79
N HIS A 104 -9.13 6.89 -8.55
CA HIS A 104 -9.32 8.07 -9.40
C HIS A 104 -9.18 7.66 -10.86
N ASN A 105 -10.10 8.09 -11.73
CA ASN A 105 -10.10 7.70 -13.14
C ASN A 105 -9.50 8.74 -14.09
N GLY A 106 -8.76 9.72 -13.55
CA GLY A 106 -8.23 10.86 -14.30
C GLY A 106 -9.17 12.07 -14.34
N SER A 107 -10.41 11.91 -13.87
CA SER A 107 -11.42 12.98 -13.81
C SER A 107 -12.20 12.96 -12.48
N ASN A 108 -12.57 11.79 -12.02
CA ASN A 108 -13.41 11.60 -10.83
C ASN A 108 -12.75 10.67 -9.82
N SER A 109 -12.94 10.97 -8.53
CA SER A 109 -12.67 10.04 -7.43
C SER A 109 -13.92 9.21 -7.15
N ILE A 110 -13.76 7.89 -7.07
CA ILE A 110 -14.86 6.92 -7.07
C ILE A 110 -14.68 5.95 -5.90
N ILE A 111 -15.77 5.69 -5.18
CA ILE A 111 -15.95 4.56 -4.28
C ILE A 111 -17.06 3.72 -4.91
N GLU A 112 -16.73 2.53 -5.35
CA GLU A 112 -17.61 1.66 -6.15
C GLU A 112 -17.80 0.32 -5.44
N ASP A 113 -19.05 0.03 -5.07
CA ASP A 113 -19.48 -1.28 -4.56
C ASP A 113 -20.05 -2.09 -5.73
N THR A 114 -19.34 -3.15 -6.11
CA THR A 114 -19.72 -4.06 -7.20
C THR A 114 -20.17 -5.43 -6.67
N GLY A 115 -20.14 -5.62 -5.34
CA GLY A 115 -20.50 -6.84 -4.67
C GLY A 115 -22.01 -7.09 -4.59
N THR A 116 -22.37 -8.13 -3.85
CA THR A 116 -23.75 -8.42 -3.48
C THR A 116 -24.01 -7.92 -2.07
N GLY A 117 -24.79 -6.89 -1.93
CA GLY A 117 -25.09 -6.28 -0.64
C GLY A 117 -25.09 -4.76 -0.75
N ASP A 118 -25.00 -4.08 0.38
CA ASP A 118 -25.07 -2.64 0.45
C ASP A 118 -23.71 -2.05 0.81
N LEU A 119 -23.36 -0.89 0.27
CA LEU A 119 -22.28 -0.07 0.82
C LEU A 119 -22.76 0.58 2.13
N VAL A 120 -22.32 0.04 3.25
CA VAL A 120 -22.72 0.51 4.57
C VAL A 120 -21.67 1.44 5.14
N LEU A 121 -22.02 2.71 5.34
CA LEU A 121 -21.18 3.70 6.03
C LEU A 121 -21.63 3.81 7.50
N LYS A 122 -20.74 3.48 8.45
CA LYS A 122 -21.02 3.56 9.90
C LYS A 122 -20.16 4.63 10.54
N PHE A 123 -20.76 5.48 11.31
CA PHE A 123 -20.10 6.60 11.97
C PHE A 123 -20.29 6.48 13.48
N SER A 124 -19.30 6.94 14.25
CA SER A 124 -19.40 7.11 15.70
C SER A 124 -19.86 8.52 16.09
N ASN A 125 -20.10 9.37 15.11
CA ASN A 125 -20.53 10.74 15.24
C ASN A 125 -21.39 11.09 14.01
N ASP A 126 -21.17 12.19 13.32
CA ASP A 126 -21.98 12.64 12.19
C ASP A 126 -21.34 12.27 10.83
N LEU A 127 -22.16 12.15 9.78
CA LEU A 127 -21.69 12.18 8.38
C LEU A 127 -21.85 13.60 7.85
N LEU A 128 -20.72 14.20 7.44
CA LEU A 128 -20.68 15.49 6.77
C LEU A 128 -20.27 15.32 5.31
N ILE A 129 -21.03 15.92 4.39
CA ILE A 129 -20.65 16.12 2.99
C ILE A 129 -20.55 17.62 2.79
N GLU A 130 -19.34 18.08 2.43
CA GLU A 130 -19.00 19.49 2.35
C GLU A 130 -18.51 19.86 0.95
N GLY A 131 -18.69 21.13 0.58
CA GLY A 131 -18.03 21.74 -0.56
C GLY A 131 -16.53 21.96 -0.30
N GLN A 132 -15.77 22.27 -1.33
CA GLN A 132 -14.32 22.56 -1.21
C GLN A 132 -14.02 23.74 -0.28
N ASP A 133 -14.98 24.64 -0.09
CA ASP A 133 -14.92 25.81 0.80
C ASP A 133 -15.27 25.48 2.26
N GLY A 134 -15.55 24.21 2.57
CA GLY A 134 -15.98 23.75 3.90
C GLY A 134 -17.46 24.03 4.21
N ALA A 135 -18.26 24.51 3.25
CA ALA A 135 -19.69 24.69 3.46
C ALA A 135 -20.42 23.34 3.44
N ASN A 136 -21.30 23.13 4.39
CA ASN A 136 -22.14 21.93 4.46
C ASN A 136 -23.03 21.81 3.21
N LEU A 137 -23.12 20.62 2.65
CA LEU A 137 -24.07 20.21 1.63
C LEU A 137 -25.09 19.23 2.22
N ILE A 138 -24.61 18.22 2.96
CA ILE A 138 -25.43 17.26 3.69
C ILE A 138 -24.81 17.07 5.07
N ASN A 139 -25.63 17.10 6.11
CA ASN A 139 -25.23 16.75 7.46
C ASN A 139 -26.23 15.71 8.02
N CYS A 140 -25.71 14.51 8.35
CA CYS A 140 -26.50 13.47 9.00
C CYS A 140 -26.03 13.38 10.46
N ASN A 141 -26.78 13.95 11.37
CA ASN A 141 -26.45 13.97 12.79
C ASN A 141 -26.80 12.64 13.45
N GLU A 142 -25.86 12.06 14.21
CA GLU A 142 -26.11 10.81 14.93
C GLU A 142 -27.25 10.99 15.93
N GLY A 143 -28.30 10.15 15.80
CA GLY A 143 -29.48 10.16 16.71
C GLY A 143 -30.41 11.34 16.56
N ASN A 144 -30.27 12.15 15.49
CA ASN A 144 -31.09 13.36 15.28
C ASN A 144 -31.58 13.42 13.81
N SER A 145 -31.25 14.50 13.11
CA SER A 145 -31.81 14.84 11.79
C SER A 145 -30.83 14.62 10.64
N VAL A 146 -31.39 14.54 9.43
CA VAL A 146 -30.64 14.75 8.17
C VAL A 146 -30.96 16.15 7.66
N GLN A 147 -29.94 16.95 7.43
CA GLN A 147 -30.03 18.34 6.99
C GLN A 147 -29.44 18.51 5.61
N LEU A 148 -30.15 19.18 4.71
CA LEU A 148 -29.67 19.53 3.37
C LEU A 148 -29.45 21.04 3.28
N TYR A 149 -28.33 21.44 2.66
CA TYR A 149 -27.94 22.86 2.57
C TYR A 149 -27.85 23.32 1.10
N TYR A 150 -28.12 24.57 0.86
CA TYR A 150 -27.89 25.28 -0.40
C TYR A 150 -27.42 26.71 -0.13
N ASN A 151 -26.28 27.10 -0.70
CA ASN A 151 -25.64 28.40 -0.46
C ASN A 151 -25.45 28.71 1.03
N GLY A 152 -24.92 27.75 1.80
CA GLY A 152 -24.63 27.89 3.23
C GLY A 152 -25.87 28.00 4.15
N SER A 153 -27.07 27.85 3.58
CA SER A 153 -28.33 27.92 4.34
C SER A 153 -29.03 26.56 4.32
N GLU A 154 -29.46 26.08 5.47
CA GLU A 154 -30.31 24.91 5.59
C GLU A 154 -31.61 25.09 4.81
N LYS A 155 -32.01 24.05 4.06
CA LYS A 155 -33.22 24.03 3.24
C LYS A 155 -34.20 22.94 3.64
N LEU A 156 -33.71 21.85 4.21
CA LEU A 156 -34.53 20.76 4.69
C LEU A 156 -33.90 20.14 5.93
N GLU A 157 -34.70 19.86 6.92
CA GLU A 157 -34.40 19.07 8.10
C GLU A 157 -35.52 18.03 8.31
N THR A 158 -35.14 16.78 8.66
CA THR A 158 -36.09 15.67 8.94
C THR A 158 -36.39 15.55 10.42
#